data_43ff6531490ab2f3efcf1ecf69817735
#
_entry.id   43ff6531490ab2f3efcf1ecf69817735
#
_cell.length_a   1.000
_cell.length_b   1.000
_cell.length_c   1.000
_cell.angle_alpha   90.00
_cell.angle_beta   90.00
_cell.angle_gamma   90.00
#
_symmetry.space_group_name_H-M   'P 1'
#
loop_
_entity.id
_entity.type
_entity.pdbx_description
1 polymer ?
#
loop_
_entity_poly.entity_id
_entity_poly.type
_entity_poly.pdbx_seq_one_letter_code
_entity_poly.pdbx_strand_id
1 'polypeptide(L)'
;LPFIKAKLKLINFKRANFFPGLQVGPNYWNRIEDYHFEKEKLYNRLFHGFGVVPNFMDSLHVQAEKTKGGLITFIVGRGLCFDGHGNPLFLNEPQVIVFDAKKYTYPTTVYIVIKYNEVMQDYFQNSENLDMQGYQYKLESAKVEIAQEITEPEVTIELARIALDDSEGAGIVSIKNCDDFCDPGVNALDYRHVPWATKTKKGVSIYLEKLLIELFEYTCRVSNSCYELIPVHSFRNMHTVAMTAKMIVQTSGVCFDDIIHLLTPLFDIDHEVLFELAEFERKSEDKSYKLTTKEAYEEARASMYALGD
;
A
#
# COMPACT_ATOMS: atom_id res chain seq x y z
N LEU A 1 -14.57 -8.96 4.70
CA LEU A 1 -13.64 -9.33 3.63
C LEU A 1 -13.53 -10.85 3.63
N PRO A 2 -13.82 -11.55 2.53
CA PRO A 2 -13.63 -12.99 2.47
C PRO A 2 -12.13 -13.24 2.48
N PHE A 3 -11.63 -13.82 3.56
CA PHE A 3 -10.29 -14.39 3.61
C PHE A 3 -10.22 -15.47 2.52
N ILE A 4 -9.50 -15.18 1.46
CA ILE A 4 -9.11 -16.18 0.49
C ILE A 4 -8.22 -17.16 1.27
N LYS A 5 -8.83 -18.29 1.66
CA LYS A 5 -8.06 -19.49 2.04
C LYS A 5 -7.37 -19.96 0.75
N ALA A 6 -6.23 -19.35 0.42
CA ALA A 6 -5.33 -19.94 -0.53
C ALA A 6 -5.10 -21.37 -0.01
N LYS A 7 -5.61 -22.38 -0.72
CA LYS A 7 -5.25 -23.77 -0.45
C LYS A 7 -3.74 -23.81 -0.61
N LEU A 8 -3.02 -23.78 0.50
CA LEU A 8 -1.62 -24.13 0.54
C LEU A 8 -1.52 -25.52 -0.09
N LYS A 9 -1.19 -25.54 -1.39
CA LYS A 9 -0.83 -26.77 -2.07
C LYS A 9 0.32 -27.35 -1.23
N LEU A 10 0.16 -28.53 -0.68
CA LEU A 10 1.23 -29.20 0.06
C LEU A 10 2.46 -29.23 -0.83
N ILE A 11 3.41 -28.33 -0.56
CA ILE A 11 4.64 -28.19 -1.34
C ILE A 11 5.54 -29.32 -0.93
N ASN A 12 5.62 -30.32 -1.78
CA ASN A 12 6.48 -31.47 -1.55
C ASN A 12 7.87 -31.13 -2.09
N PHE A 13 8.73 -30.58 -1.24
CA PHE A 13 10.11 -30.23 -1.60
C PHE A 13 10.94 -31.50 -1.85
N LYS A 14 11.02 -31.94 -3.12
CA LYS A 14 11.88 -33.05 -3.54
C LYS A 14 13.22 -32.50 -4.00
N ARG A 15 14.27 -32.75 -3.22
CA ARG A 15 15.65 -32.44 -3.60
C ARG A 15 16.25 -33.56 -4.43
N ALA A 16 17.02 -33.22 -5.46
CA ALA A 16 17.79 -34.17 -6.23
C ALA A 16 18.83 -34.90 -5.33
N ASN A 17 18.98 -36.20 -5.56
CA ASN A 17 20.01 -36.99 -4.90
C ASN A 17 20.87 -37.64 -6.00
N PHE A 18 22.13 -37.24 -6.05
CA PHE A 18 23.09 -37.76 -7.02
C PHE A 18 23.76 -39.01 -6.49
N PHE A 19 23.87 -40.04 -7.32
CA PHE A 19 24.61 -41.26 -7.01
C PHE A 19 25.34 -41.77 -8.27
N PRO A 20 26.40 -42.56 -8.13
CA PRO A 20 27.14 -43.11 -9.27
C PRO A 20 26.22 -43.88 -10.21
N GLY A 21 26.28 -43.57 -11.51
CA GLY A 21 25.44 -44.20 -12.54
C GLY A 21 24.11 -43.52 -12.83
N LEU A 22 23.76 -42.47 -12.09
CA LEU A 22 22.55 -41.67 -12.38
C LEU A 22 22.71 -40.94 -13.74
N GLN A 23 21.76 -41.20 -14.65
CA GLN A 23 21.67 -40.43 -15.90
C GLN A 23 20.93 -39.13 -15.65
N VAL A 24 21.56 -38.02 -15.98
CA VAL A 24 21.02 -36.68 -15.73
C VAL A 24 20.71 -36.00 -17.06
N GLY A 25 19.43 -35.75 -17.30
CA GLY A 25 18.95 -34.99 -18.46
C GLY A 25 18.49 -33.58 -18.10
N PRO A 26 18.10 -32.73 -19.08
CA PRO A 26 17.64 -31.35 -18.89
C PRO A 26 16.54 -31.23 -17.82
N ASN A 27 15.55 -32.12 -17.85
CA ASN A 27 14.45 -32.13 -16.87
C ASN A 27 14.91 -32.33 -15.43
N TYR A 28 16.05 -32.99 -15.22
CA TYR A 28 16.60 -33.21 -13.89
C TYR A 28 17.27 -31.93 -13.36
N TRP A 29 18.01 -31.24 -14.24
CA TRP A 29 18.61 -29.95 -13.91
C TRP A 29 17.55 -28.89 -13.64
N ASN A 30 16.56 -28.75 -14.51
CA ASN A 30 15.46 -27.79 -14.31
C ASN A 30 14.73 -28.05 -12.99
N ARG A 31 14.56 -29.31 -12.59
CA ARG A 31 13.95 -29.63 -11.28
C ARG A 31 14.78 -29.18 -10.08
N ILE A 32 16.10 -29.07 -10.23
CA ILE A 32 16.97 -28.55 -9.16
C ILE A 32 16.72 -27.04 -9.00
N GLU A 33 16.68 -26.32 -10.11
CA GLU A 33 16.37 -24.89 -10.12
C GLU A 33 14.97 -24.63 -9.57
N ASP A 34 13.96 -25.36 -10.05
CA ASP A 34 12.58 -25.26 -9.55
C ASP A 34 12.49 -25.48 -8.03
N TYR A 35 13.28 -26.43 -7.47
CA TYR A 35 13.32 -26.66 -6.03
C TYR A 35 13.79 -25.41 -5.25
N HIS A 36 14.84 -24.75 -5.73
CA HIS A 36 15.37 -23.56 -5.08
C HIS A 36 14.40 -22.39 -5.22
N PHE A 37 13.83 -22.20 -6.39
CA PHE A 37 12.88 -21.15 -6.69
C PHE A 37 11.58 -21.29 -5.86
N GLU A 38 10.99 -22.49 -5.81
CA GLU A 38 9.80 -22.74 -4.99
C GLU A 38 10.05 -22.54 -3.50
N LYS A 39 11.25 -22.84 -3.04
CA LYS A 39 11.64 -22.62 -1.65
C LYS A 39 11.82 -21.13 -1.33
N GLU A 40 12.40 -20.38 -2.26
CA GLU A 40 12.52 -18.92 -2.16
C GLU A 40 11.13 -18.26 -2.14
N LYS A 41 10.24 -18.62 -3.05
CA LYS A 41 8.84 -18.16 -3.05
C LYS A 41 8.14 -18.41 -1.73
N LEU A 42 8.36 -19.58 -1.12
CA LEU A 42 7.82 -19.86 0.20
C LEU A 42 8.36 -18.89 1.25
N TYR A 43 9.67 -18.64 1.25
CA TYR A 43 10.29 -17.70 2.19
C TYR A 43 9.76 -16.28 1.98
N ASN A 44 9.65 -15.83 0.74
CA ASN A 44 9.11 -14.51 0.42
C ASN A 44 7.69 -14.33 0.98
N ARG A 45 6.81 -15.32 0.78
CA ARG A 45 5.45 -15.30 1.34
C ARG A 45 5.40 -15.28 2.86
N LEU A 46 6.30 -16.02 3.52
CA LEU A 46 6.27 -16.17 4.99
C LEU A 46 6.94 -15.00 5.71
N PHE A 47 8.01 -14.44 5.13
CA PHE A 47 8.83 -13.45 5.80
C PHE A 47 8.64 -12.03 5.32
N HIS A 48 8.26 -11.84 4.05
CA HIS A 48 8.10 -10.51 3.45
C HIS A 48 6.64 -10.15 3.21
N GLY A 49 5.80 -11.14 2.91
CA GLY A 49 4.39 -10.90 2.60
C GLY A 49 4.18 -10.38 1.19
N PHE A 50 2.96 -9.89 0.92
CA PHE A 50 2.52 -9.38 -0.37
C PHE A 50 2.65 -7.86 -0.42
N GLY A 51 3.18 -7.31 -1.53
CA GLY A 51 3.21 -5.88 -1.77
C GLY A 51 4.59 -5.29 -2.05
N VAL A 52 4.68 -3.98 -2.06
CA VAL A 52 5.88 -3.19 -2.33
C VAL A 52 6.80 -3.20 -1.11
N VAL A 53 8.11 -3.36 -1.33
CA VAL A 53 9.11 -3.26 -0.26
C VAL A 53 9.33 -1.78 0.07
N PRO A 54 9.01 -1.34 1.30
CA PRO A 54 9.13 0.05 1.67
C PRO A 54 10.59 0.49 1.79
N ASN A 55 10.84 1.76 1.47
CA ASN A 55 12.16 2.39 1.60
C ASN A 55 13.30 1.69 0.82
N PHE A 56 12.94 0.96 -0.24
CA PHE A 56 13.92 0.36 -1.14
C PHE A 56 13.90 1.07 -2.50
N MET A 57 15.01 1.69 -2.87
CA MET A 57 15.13 2.56 -4.06
C MET A 57 14.04 3.63 -4.07
N ASP A 58 13.24 3.69 -5.15
CA ASP A 58 12.14 4.64 -5.31
C ASP A 58 10.80 4.04 -4.81
N SER A 59 10.82 2.84 -4.20
CA SER A 59 9.66 2.09 -3.69
C SER A 59 8.53 1.97 -4.74
N LEU A 60 8.88 1.79 -6.01
CA LEU A 60 7.94 1.72 -7.14
C LEU A 60 6.95 2.90 -7.22
N HIS A 61 7.36 4.06 -6.70
CA HIS A 61 6.51 5.25 -6.67
C HIS A 61 6.13 5.67 -8.10
N VAL A 62 4.87 6.00 -8.29
CA VAL A 62 4.32 6.43 -9.58
C VAL A 62 4.26 7.95 -9.63
N GLN A 63 4.66 8.54 -10.74
CA GLN A 63 4.54 9.97 -10.99
C GLN A 63 3.87 10.21 -12.35
N ALA A 64 3.01 11.20 -12.40
CA ALA A 64 2.38 11.64 -13.63
C ALA A 64 3.11 12.85 -14.21
N GLU A 65 3.48 12.76 -15.48
CA GLU A 65 4.09 13.86 -16.22
C GLU A 65 3.24 14.23 -17.46
N LYS A 66 3.19 15.51 -17.77
CA LYS A 66 2.57 15.99 -19.01
C LYS A 66 3.52 15.81 -20.17
N THR A 67 3.08 15.06 -21.17
CA THR A 67 3.83 14.91 -22.43
C THR A 67 3.39 15.96 -23.46
N LYS A 68 4.30 16.36 -24.33
CA LYS A 68 3.98 17.21 -25.48
C LYS A 68 2.94 16.53 -26.36
N GLY A 69 1.82 17.19 -26.64
CA GLY A 69 0.73 16.64 -27.48
C GLY A 69 -0.52 16.17 -26.71
N GLY A 70 -0.62 16.42 -25.39
CA GLY A 70 -1.81 16.12 -24.59
C GLY A 70 -1.95 14.67 -24.15
N LEU A 71 -0.92 13.84 -24.38
CA LEU A 71 -0.80 12.52 -23.76
C LEU A 71 -0.31 12.67 -22.32
N ILE A 72 -0.72 11.75 -21.48
CA ILE A 72 -0.29 11.65 -20.09
C ILE A 72 0.72 10.51 -20.00
N THR A 73 1.81 10.72 -19.30
CA THR A 73 2.84 9.73 -19.11
C THR A 73 2.98 9.44 -17.63
N PHE A 74 2.96 8.17 -17.27
CA PHE A 74 3.29 7.72 -15.92
C PHE A 74 4.72 7.18 -15.90
N ILE A 75 5.48 7.60 -14.92
CA ILE A 75 6.81 7.07 -14.61
C ILE A 75 6.70 6.28 -13.34
N VAL A 76 7.00 4.99 -13.40
CA VAL A 76 7.10 4.11 -12.24
C VAL A 76 8.57 4.00 -11.85
N GLY A 77 8.90 4.42 -10.65
CA GLY A 77 10.24 4.39 -10.11
C GLY A 77 10.75 2.97 -9.85
N ARG A 78 12.02 2.84 -9.59
CA ARG A 78 12.70 1.57 -9.28
C ARG A 78 12.23 1.01 -7.95
N GLY A 79 12.29 -0.32 -7.81
CA GLY A 79 11.95 -0.94 -6.54
C GLY A 79 11.72 -2.43 -6.64
N LEU A 80 11.31 -3.02 -5.54
CA LEU A 80 11.02 -4.43 -5.39
C LEU A 80 9.63 -4.61 -4.78
N CYS A 81 8.91 -5.61 -5.25
CA CYS A 81 7.68 -6.07 -4.61
C CYS A 81 7.57 -7.59 -4.69
N PHE A 82 6.69 -8.17 -3.89
CA PHE A 82 6.41 -9.60 -3.87
C PHE A 82 4.94 -9.83 -4.13
N ASP A 83 4.62 -10.71 -5.09
CA ASP A 83 3.25 -11.13 -5.32
C ASP A 83 2.76 -12.16 -4.27
N GLY A 84 1.49 -12.54 -4.33
CA GLY A 84 0.90 -13.51 -3.40
C GLY A 84 1.43 -14.94 -3.58
N HIS A 85 2.07 -15.23 -4.70
CA HIS A 85 2.78 -16.48 -4.91
C HIS A 85 4.23 -16.46 -4.38
N GLY A 86 4.73 -15.27 -3.99
CA GLY A 86 6.09 -15.05 -3.49
C GLY A 86 7.11 -14.81 -4.60
N ASN A 87 6.65 -14.54 -5.83
CA ASN A 87 7.57 -14.13 -6.89
C ASN A 87 8.13 -12.74 -6.55
N PRO A 88 9.45 -12.54 -6.65
CA PRO A 88 10.04 -11.22 -6.58
C PRO A 88 9.82 -10.49 -7.90
N LEU A 89 9.33 -9.25 -7.85
CA LEU A 89 9.17 -8.38 -9.01
C LEU A 89 10.13 -7.20 -8.82
N PHE A 90 11.25 -7.26 -9.51
CA PHE A 90 12.29 -6.25 -9.40
C PHE A 90 12.29 -5.32 -10.62
N LEU A 91 12.13 -4.03 -10.37
CA LEU A 91 12.23 -2.99 -11.36
C LEU A 91 13.54 -2.22 -11.16
N ASN A 92 14.55 -2.57 -11.94
CA ASN A 92 15.90 -1.99 -11.82
C ASN A 92 16.00 -0.59 -12.45
N GLU A 93 15.19 -0.31 -13.47
CA GLU A 93 15.12 0.98 -14.15
C GLU A 93 13.69 1.50 -14.15
N PRO A 94 13.49 2.82 -14.10
CA PRO A 94 12.15 3.39 -14.18
C PRO A 94 11.44 2.99 -15.46
N GLN A 95 10.17 2.59 -15.37
CA GLN A 95 9.35 2.30 -16.54
C GLN A 95 8.42 3.46 -16.85
N VAL A 96 8.31 3.76 -18.15
CA VAL A 96 7.46 4.83 -18.68
C VAL A 96 6.26 4.21 -19.37
N ILE A 97 5.04 4.60 -18.98
CA ILE A 97 3.79 4.15 -19.58
C ILE A 97 3.05 5.34 -20.13
N VAL A 98 2.64 5.24 -21.40
CA VAL A 98 1.82 6.27 -22.04
C VAL A 98 0.35 5.97 -21.80
N PHE A 99 -0.37 6.92 -21.25
CA PHE A 99 -1.78 6.86 -20.96
C PHE A 99 -2.56 7.74 -21.95
N ASP A 100 -3.53 7.13 -22.62
CA ASP A 100 -4.45 7.82 -23.51
C ASP A 100 -5.85 7.86 -22.87
N ALA A 101 -6.16 8.97 -22.26
CA ALA A 101 -7.44 9.17 -21.57
C ALA A 101 -8.66 9.00 -22.49
N LYS A 102 -8.51 9.25 -23.80
CA LYS A 102 -9.60 9.16 -24.78
C LYS A 102 -10.10 7.73 -25.02
N LYS A 103 -9.36 6.72 -24.57
CA LYS A 103 -9.75 5.31 -24.72
C LYS A 103 -10.75 4.84 -23.66
N TYR A 104 -11.08 5.70 -22.70
CA TYR A 104 -11.91 5.32 -21.57
C TYR A 104 -13.26 6.05 -21.60
N THR A 105 -14.29 5.40 -21.09
CA THR A 105 -15.61 6.00 -20.86
C THR A 105 -15.69 6.47 -19.43
N TYR A 106 -16.19 7.67 -19.20
CA TYR A 106 -16.23 8.30 -17.89
C TYR A 106 -17.64 8.22 -17.27
N PRO A 107 -17.75 8.19 -15.92
CA PRO A 107 -16.65 8.04 -14.95
C PRO A 107 -16.13 6.61 -14.90
N THR A 108 -14.84 6.44 -14.62
CA THR A 108 -14.22 5.12 -14.45
C THR A 108 -12.99 5.20 -13.55
N THR A 109 -12.58 4.06 -12.99
CA THR A 109 -11.32 3.95 -12.25
C THR A 109 -10.33 3.13 -13.07
N VAL A 110 -9.09 3.60 -13.14
CA VAL A 110 -7.97 2.86 -13.74
C VAL A 110 -6.91 2.61 -12.69
N TYR A 111 -6.21 1.49 -12.86
CA TYR A 111 -5.19 1.00 -11.93
C TYR A 111 -3.85 0.93 -12.65
N ILE A 112 -2.81 1.45 -12.05
CA ILE A 112 -1.43 1.23 -12.45
C ILE A 112 -0.95 0.04 -11.63
N VAL A 113 -0.62 -1.05 -12.33
CA VAL A 113 -0.32 -2.33 -11.69
C VAL A 113 1.00 -2.89 -12.19
N ILE A 114 1.64 -3.71 -11.36
CA ILE A 114 2.84 -4.46 -11.70
C ILE A 114 2.57 -5.96 -11.54
N LYS A 115 3.07 -6.75 -12.51
CA LYS A 115 2.92 -8.20 -12.54
C LYS A 115 4.25 -8.88 -12.81
N TYR A 116 4.41 -10.09 -12.28
CA TYR A 116 5.50 -10.97 -12.64
C TYR A 116 5.38 -11.40 -14.09
N ASN A 117 6.50 -11.41 -14.81
CA ASN A 117 6.57 -11.82 -16.19
C ASN A 117 7.85 -12.60 -16.44
N GLU A 118 7.75 -13.68 -17.20
CA GLU A 118 8.89 -14.45 -17.68
C GLU A 118 8.98 -14.34 -19.20
N VAL A 119 10.17 -14.04 -19.69
CA VAL A 119 10.45 -13.97 -21.14
C VAL A 119 11.52 -14.98 -21.48
N MET A 120 11.22 -15.83 -22.45
CA MET A 120 12.20 -16.76 -22.99
C MET A 120 13.20 -16.00 -23.87
N GLN A 121 14.50 -16.23 -23.64
CA GLN A 121 15.58 -15.56 -24.36
C GLN A 121 16.59 -16.56 -24.97
N ASP A 122 17.32 -16.07 -25.95
CA ASP A 122 18.41 -16.75 -26.64
C ASP A 122 17.99 -18.11 -27.21
N TYR A 123 17.20 -18.03 -28.26
CA TYR A 123 16.79 -19.24 -28.99
C TYR A 123 18.01 -19.90 -29.64
N PHE A 124 18.22 -21.17 -29.34
CA PHE A 124 19.27 -22.02 -29.88
C PHE A 124 18.66 -23.11 -30.75
N GLN A 125 19.27 -23.34 -31.88
CA GLN A 125 18.97 -24.49 -32.76
C GLN A 125 20.27 -25.13 -33.20
N ASN A 126 20.39 -26.42 -33.00
CA ASN A 126 21.57 -27.16 -33.46
C ASN A 126 21.54 -27.29 -35.00
N SER A 127 22.64 -26.96 -35.65
CA SER A 127 22.76 -26.98 -37.08
C SER A 127 22.79 -28.39 -37.67
N GLU A 128 23.21 -29.38 -36.89
CA GLU A 128 23.33 -30.78 -37.32
C GLU A 128 22.08 -31.61 -36.99
N ASN A 129 21.37 -31.19 -35.92
CA ASN A 129 20.13 -31.86 -35.51
C ASN A 129 19.07 -30.82 -35.18
N LEU A 130 18.16 -30.56 -36.09
CA LEU A 130 17.11 -29.53 -35.98
C LEU A 130 16.09 -29.83 -34.88
N ASP A 131 16.01 -31.07 -34.39
CA ASP A 131 15.16 -31.45 -33.25
C ASP A 131 15.72 -30.95 -31.91
N MET A 132 17.04 -30.63 -31.88
CA MET A 132 17.69 -30.02 -30.70
C MET A 132 17.59 -28.51 -30.77
N GLN A 133 16.49 -27.99 -30.28
CA GLN A 133 16.20 -26.55 -30.27
C GLN A 133 15.48 -26.15 -28.97
N GLY A 134 15.63 -24.88 -28.58
CA GLY A 134 14.96 -24.34 -27.43
C GLY A 134 15.56 -23.00 -26.99
N TYR A 135 14.93 -22.39 -26.01
CA TYR A 135 15.46 -21.19 -25.39
C TYR A 135 16.46 -21.55 -24.31
N GLN A 136 17.58 -20.83 -24.25
CA GLN A 136 18.64 -21.08 -23.29
C GLN A 136 18.34 -20.47 -21.91
N TYR A 137 17.62 -19.35 -21.89
CA TYR A 137 17.33 -18.60 -20.67
C TYR A 137 15.86 -18.26 -20.54
N LYS A 138 15.43 -18.16 -19.29
CA LYS A 138 14.20 -17.49 -18.86
C LYS A 138 14.61 -16.22 -18.16
N LEU A 139 14.23 -15.07 -18.71
CA LEU A 139 14.42 -13.79 -18.05
C LEU A 139 13.21 -13.49 -17.19
N GLU A 140 13.42 -13.41 -15.89
CA GLU A 140 12.42 -12.90 -14.97
C GLU A 140 12.37 -11.37 -15.05
N SER A 141 11.18 -10.83 -15.17
CA SER A 141 10.97 -9.40 -15.30
C SER A 141 9.69 -8.95 -14.61
N ALA A 142 9.62 -7.67 -14.32
CA ALA A 142 8.41 -7.02 -13.85
C ALA A 142 7.76 -6.26 -15.02
N LYS A 143 6.47 -6.49 -15.25
CA LYS A 143 5.70 -5.79 -16.25
C LYS A 143 4.74 -4.82 -15.59
N VAL A 144 4.88 -3.53 -15.91
CA VAL A 144 3.94 -2.49 -15.47
C VAL A 144 2.91 -2.25 -16.57
N GLU A 145 1.64 -2.17 -16.18
CA GLU A 145 0.53 -1.95 -17.12
C GLU A 145 -0.59 -1.12 -16.47
N ILE A 146 -1.49 -0.59 -17.31
CA ILE A 146 -2.70 0.10 -16.88
C ILE A 146 -3.88 -0.86 -17.08
N ALA A 147 -4.64 -1.10 -16.03
CA ALA A 147 -5.81 -1.98 -16.03
C ALA A 147 -7.07 -1.21 -15.61
N GLN A 148 -8.23 -1.61 -16.13
CA GLN A 148 -9.53 -1.12 -15.67
C GLN A 148 -10.08 -1.96 -14.51
N GLU A 149 -9.59 -3.19 -14.37
CA GLU A 149 -9.99 -4.11 -13.32
C GLU A 149 -8.81 -4.99 -12.91
N ILE A 150 -8.71 -5.28 -11.63
CA ILE A 150 -7.72 -6.24 -11.10
C ILE A 150 -8.41 -7.60 -11.00
N THR A 151 -8.27 -8.42 -12.05
CA THR A 151 -8.90 -9.74 -12.12
C THR A 151 -8.19 -10.79 -11.27
N GLU A 152 -6.89 -10.64 -11.07
CA GLU A 152 -6.04 -11.58 -10.34
C GLU A 152 -5.29 -10.87 -9.19
N PRO A 153 -5.99 -10.57 -8.08
CA PRO A 153 -5.42 -9.76 -6.99
C PRO A 153 -4.27 -10.46 -6.25
N GLU A 154 -4.11 -11.79 -6.41
CA GLU A 154 -3.01 -12.52 -5.79
C GLU A 154 -1.67 -12.31 -6.50
N VAL A 155 -1.68 -12.04 -7.81
CA VAL A 155 -0.46 -11.88 -8.63
C VAL A 155 -0.30 -10.49 -9.21
N THR A 156 -1.28 -9.62 -8.99
CA THR A 156 -1.29 -8.24 -9.48
C THR A 156 -1.13 -7.29 -8.30
N ILE A 157 -0.09 -6.46 -8.33
CA ILE A 157 0.16 -5.48 -7.27
C ILE A 157 -0.24 -4.12 -7.79
N GLU A 158 -1.15 -3.47 -7.08
CA GLU A 158 -1.56 -2.10 -7.35
C GLU A 158 -0.48 -1.14 -6.87
N LEU A 159 -0.04 -0.23 -7.75
CA LEU A 159 0.93 0.83 -7.43
C LEU A 159 0.25 2.19 -7.26
N ALA A 160 -0.85 2.41 -7.96
CA ALA A 160 -1.71 3.57 -7.82
C ALA A 160 -3.04 3.31 -8.52
N ARG A 161 -4.08 4.03 -8.13
CA ARG A 161 -5.34 4.12 -8.89
C ARG A 161 -5.68 5.55 -9.21
N ILE A 162 -6.57 5.75 -10.16
CA ILE A 162 -7.04 7.07 -10.57
C ILE A 162 -8.53 6.97 -10.84
N ALA A 163 -9.31 7.74 -10.10
CA ALA A 163 -10.70 7.97 -10.41
C ALA A 163 -10.77 9.02 -11.53
N LEU A 164 -11.12 8.58 -12.74
CA LEU A 164 -11.22 9.43 -13.91
C LEU A 164 -12.63 9.99 -14.05
N ASP A 165 -12.73 11.30 -14.19
CA ASP A 165 -13.99 11.99 -14.43
C ASP A 165 -13.78 13.13 -15.42
N ASP A 166 -14.71 13.25 -16.36
CA ASP A 166 -14.79 14.33 -17.35
C ASP A 166 -16.17 15.00 -17.30
N SER A 167 -16.67 15.26 -16.09
CA SER A 167 -17.97 15.88 -15.86
C SER A 167 -18.09 17.28 -16.45
N GLU A 168 -16.97 17.96 -16.69
CA GLU A 168 -16.93 19.29 -17.33
C GLU A 168 -16.93 19.23 -18.87
N GLY A 169 -16.75 18.03 -19.46
CA GLY A 169 -16.72 17.83 -20.92
C GLY A 169 -15.52 18.46 -21.64
N ALA A 170 -14.50 18.87 -20.87
CA ALA A 170 -13.28 19.49 -21.40
C ALA A 170 -12.21 18.48 -21.84
N GLY A 171 -12.42 17.22 -21.52
CA GLY A 171 -11.44 16.15 -21.68
C GLY A 171 -10.36 16.17 -20.61
N ILE A 172 -9.85 14.97 -20.25
CA ILE A 172 -8.77 14.86 -19.26
C ILE A 172 -7.45 15.23 -19.90
N VAL A 173 -6.90 16.38 -19.55
CA VAL A 173 -5.67 16.96 -20.11
C VAL A 173 -4.46 16.68 -19.21
N SER A 174 -4.68 16.39 -17.93
CA SER A 174 -3.61 16.10 -16.96
C SER A 174 -4.14 15.32 -15.78
N ILE A 175 -3.28 14.47 -15.24
CA ILE A 175 -3.50 13.80 -13.97
C ILE A 175 -2.59 14.46 -12.95
N LYS A 176 -3.11 14.74 -11.76
CA LYS A 176 -2.35 15.36 -10.67
C LYS A 176 -1.57 14.27 -9.92
N ASN A 177 -0.37 14.61 -9.49
CA ASN A 177 0.28 13.87 -8.43
C ASN A 177 -0.48 14.14 -7.12
N CYS A 178 -0.58 13.14 -6.25
CA CYS A 178 -1.30 13.29 -5.00
C CYS A 178 -0.52 14.22 -4.05
N ASP A 179 -1.08 15.37 -3.76
CA ASP A 179 -0.53 16.33 -2.81
C ASP A 179 -1.21 16.17 -1.43
N ASP A 180 -2.43 15.66 -1.40
CA ASP A 180 -3.20 15.35 -0.20
C ASP A 180 -3.51 13.85 -0.14
N PHE A 181 -2.97 13.16 0.88
CA PHE A 181 -3.15 11.72 1.05
C PHE A 181 -4.53 11.36 1.63
N CYS A 182 -5.22 12.31 2.22
CA CYS A 182 -6.55 12.08 2.80
C CYS A 182 -7.62 12.09 1.72
N ASP A 183 -7.50 13.01 0.76
CA ASP A 183 -8.44 13.14 -0.37
C ASP A 183 -7.68 13.47 -1.66
N PRO A 184 -7.23 12.47 -2.42
CA PRO A 184 -6.54 12.70 -3.68
C PRO A 184 -7.45 13.36 -4.73
N GLY A 185 -8.78 13.26 -4.58
CA GLY A 185 -9.74 13.81 -5.51
C GLY A 185 -9.80 13.06 -6.85
N VAL A 186 -10.59 13.59 -7.79
CA VAL A 186 -10.69 13.04 -9.15
C VAL A 186 -9.50 13.47 -10.01
N ASN A 187 -9.16 12.64 -10.99
CA ASN A 187 -8.03 12.85 -11.91
C ASN A 187 -6.69 13.07 -11.18
N ALA A 188 -6.50 12.36 -10.06
CA ALA A 188 -5.27 12.35 -9.28
C ALA A 188 -4.80 10.93 -8.98
N LEU A 189 -3.50 10.77 -8.76
CA LEU A 189 -2.90 9.51 -8.33
C LEU A 189 -3.27 9.24 -6.87
N ASP A 190 -3.96 8.15 -6.62
CA ASP A 190 -4.32 7.67 -5.28
C ASP A 190 -3.46 6.46 -4.92
N TYR A 191 -2.68 6.58 -3.84
CA TYR A 191 -1.76 5.54 -3.36
C TYR A 191 -2.24 4.84 -2.10
N ARG A 192 -3.41 5.20 -1.55
CA ARG A 192 -3.94 4.66 -0.28
C ARG A 192 -4.10 3.14 -0.29
N HIS A 193 -4.23 2.56 -1.47
CA HIS A 193 -4.49 1.13 -1.68
C HIS A 193 -3.25 0.30 -2.05
N VAL A 194 -2.08 0.92 -2.09
CA VAL A 194 -0.82 0.22 -2.38
C VAL A 194 -0.51 -0.78 -1.27
N PRO A 195 -0.40 -2.08 -1.56
CA PRO A 195 -0.02 -3.06 -0.55
C PRO A 195 1.48 -2.97 -0.26
N TRP A 196 1.86 -3.12 1.01
CA TRP A 196 3.26 -3.08 1.43
C TRP A 196 3.72 -4.43 1.96
N ALA A 197 4.88 -4.88 1.47
CA ALA A 197 5.55 -6.04 1.99
C ALA A 197 6.17 -5.71 3.35
N THR A 198 5.55 -6.21 4.42
CA THR A 198 6.02 -6.01 5.79
C THR A 198 6.23 -7.37 6.45
N LYS A 199 7.11 -7.41 7.44
CA LYS A 199 7.36 -8.63 8.25
C LYS A 199 6.14 -9.06 9.06
N THR A 200 5.17 -8.17 9.23
CA THR A 200 3.92 -8.41 9.94
C THR A 200 2.78 -8.66 8.96
N LYS A 201 1.91 -9.54 9.32
CA LYS A 201 0.72 -9.92 8.52
C LYS A 201 -0.06 -8.69 8.09
N LYS A 202 -0.10 -8.38 6.81
CA LYS A 202 -0.89 -7.29 6.22
C LYS A 202 -0.53 -5.90 6.76
N GLY A 203 0.67 -5.43 6.45
CA GLY A 203 1.01 -4.03 6.67
C GLY A 203 0.03 -3.08 5.96
N VAL A 204 -0.23 -1.97 6.57
CA VAL A 204 -0.97 -0.88 5.95
C VAL A 204 -0.07 -0.14 4.96
N SER A 205 -0.67 0.60 4.03
CA SER A 205 0.12 1.41 3.11
C SER A 205 0.89 2.50 3.86
N ILE A 206 2.04 2.91 3.32
CA ILE A 206 2.83 4.00 3.92
C ILE A 206 2.04 5.31 3.99
N TYR A 207 1.06 5.49 3.11
CA TYR A 207 0.17 6.65 3.10
C TYR A 207 -0.80 6.59 4.28
N LEU A 208 -1.34 5.42 4.58
CA LEU A 208 -2.18 5.23 5.77
C LEU A 208 -1.36 5.37 7.06
N GLU A 209 -0.10 4.90 7.09
CA GLU A 209 0.80 5.17 8.23
C GLU A 209 1.04 6.66 8.44
N LYS A 210 1.30 7.42 7.35
CA LYS A 210 1.45 8.88 7.42
C LYS A 210 0.18 9.55 7.92
N LEU A 211 -0.98 9.15 7.40
CA LEU A 211 -2.27 9.67 7.82
C LEU A 211 -2.52 9.41 9.31
N LEU A 212 -2.23 8.21 9.81
CA LEU A 212 -2.33 7.89 11.24
C LEU A 212 -1.38 8.76 12.09
N ILE A 213 -0.15 8.98 11.63
CA ILE A 213 0.81 9.85 12.31
C ILE A 213 0.26 11.27 12.39
N GLU A 214 -0.28 11.81 11.31
CA GLU A 214 -0.87 13.15 11.26
C GLU A 214 -2.10 13.25 12.16
N LEU A 215 -2.98 12.25 12.15
CA LEU A 215 -4.14 12.16 13.04
C LEU A 215 -3.71 12.21 14.51
N PHE A 216 -2.72 11.40 14.89
CA PHE A 216 -2.23 11.37 16.28
C PHE A 216 -1.51 12.67 16.65
N GLU A 217 -0.76 13.30 15.74
CA GLU A 217 -0.16 14.61 15.99
C GLU A 217 -1.22 15.71 16.18
N TYR A 218 -2.26 15.69 15.36
CA TYR A 218 -3.38 16.62 15.48
C TYR A 218 -4.09 16.43 16.81
N THR A 219 -4.38 15.19 17.19
CA THR A 219 -4.97 14.85 18.51
C THR A 219 -4.11 15.34 19.67
N CYS A 220 -2.78 15.17 19.58
CA CYS A 220 -1.85 15.69 20.59
C CYS A 220 -1.92 17.22 20.71
N ARG A 221 -1.98 17.93 19.59
CA ARG A 221 -2.07 19.40 19.58
C ARG A 221 -3.38 19.90 20.17
N VAL A 222 -4.50 19.30 19.72
CA VAL A 222 -5.84 19.67 20.21
C VAL A 222 -5.95 19.41 21.72
N SER A 223 -5.60 18.22 22.17
CA SER A 223 -5.69 17.86 23.60
C SER A 223 -4.83 18.76 24.51
N ASN A 224 -3.64 19.15 24.01
CA ASN A 224 -2.77 20.07 24.73
C ASN A 224 -3.36 21.49 24.83
N SER A 225 -3.85 22.02 23.71
CA SER A 225 -4.50 23.33 23.68
C SER A 225 -5.77 23.37 24.54
N CYS A 226 -6.56 22.30 24.50
CA CYS A 226 -7.74 22.19 25.35
C CYS A 226 -7.38 22.09 26.86
N TYR A 227 -6.31 21.37 27.21
CA TYR A 227 -5.85 21.27 28.60
C TYR A 227 -5.36 22.62 29.16
N GLU A 228 -4.74 23.46 28.34
CA GLU A 228 -4.33 24.80 28.73
C GLU A 228 -5.53 25.70 29.04
N LEU A 229 -6.66 25.49 28.39
CA LEU A 229 -7.89 26.25 28.61
C LEU A 229 -8.73 25.67 29.75
N ILE A 230 -8.86 24.37 29.79
CA ILE A 230 -9.65 23.64 30.79
C ILE A 230 -8.79 22.47 31.31
N PRO A 231 -8.26 22.55 32.54
CA PRO A 231 -7.35 21.55 33.07
C PRO A 231 -8.08 20.27 33.55
N VAL A 232 -8.76 19.58 32.66
CA VAL A 232 -9.37 18.27 32.94
C VAL A 232 -8.39 17.15 32.59
N HIS A 233 -8.40 16.10 33.43
CA HIS A 233 -7.41 15.02 33.33
C HIS A 233 -7.50 14.22 32.03
N SER A 234 -8.68 14.06 31.46
CA SER A 234 -8.92 13.28 30.24
C SER A 234 -8.20 13.88 29.02
N PHE A 235 -8.05 15.21 28.94
CA PHE A 235 -7.21 15.79 27.86
C PHE A 235 -5.74 15.35 27.98
N ARG A 236 -5.22 15.23 29.19
CA ARG A 236 -3.85 14.77 29.42
C ARG A 236 -3.71 13.28 29.04
N ASN A 237 -4.72 12.48 29.39
CA ASN A 237 -4.76 11.06 29.02
C ASN A 237 -4.85 10.90 27.50
N MET A 238 -5.71 11.67 26.82
CA MET A 238 -5.83 11.70 25.35
C MET A 238 -4.49 12.03 24.70
N HIS A 239 -3.80 13.06 25.18
CA HIS A 239 -2.46 13.41 24.70
C HIS A 239 -1.47 12.24 24.84
N THR A 240 -1.44 11.59 25.99
CA THR A 240 -0.51 10.47 26.28
C THR A 240 -0.81 9.27 25.37
N VAL A 241 -2.08 8.93 25.18
CA VAL A 241 -2.48 7.80 24.33
C VAL A 241 -2.16 8.09 22.85
N ALA A 242 -2.48 9.29 22.37
CA ALA A 242 -2.16 9.70 21.01
C ALA A 242 -0.64 9.71 20.75
N MET A 243 0.16 10.20 21.71
CA MET A 243 1.63 10.17 21.62
C MET A 243 2.17 8.74 21.56
N THR A 244 1.63 7.86 22.40
CA THR A 244 2.02 6.43 22.41
C THR A 244 1.65 5.74 21.11
N ALA A 245 0.42 5.96 20.61
CA ALA A 245 -0.04 5.41 19.34
C ALA A 245 0.84 5.87 18.16
N LYS A 246 1.15 7.18 18.11
CA LYS A 246 2.10 7.73 17.14
C LYS A 246 3.46 7.03 17.20
N MET A 247 4.04 6.85 18.38
CA MET A 247 5.32 6.16 18.53
C MET A 247 5.27 4.72 18.04
N ILE A 248 4.18 3.99 18.29
CA ILE A 248 3.98 2.63 17.81
C ILE A 248 3.97 2.60 16.28
N VAL A 249 3.20 3.48 15.64
CA VAL A 249 3.16 3.58 14.17
C VAL A 249 4.53 3.90 13.59
N GLN A 250 5.31 4.78 14.22
CA GLN A 250 6.64 5.17 13.72
C GLN A 250 7.73 4.12 13.92
N THR A 251 7.59 3.25 14.92
CA THR A 251 8.66 2.30 15.31
C THR A 251 8.39 0.86 14.90
N SER A 252 7.13 0.49 14.70
CA SER A 252 6.71 -0.88 14.39
C SER A 252 5.84 -0.86 13.15
N GLY A 253 6.03 -1.79 12.22
CA GLY A 253 5.06 -1.95 11.13
C GLY A 253 3.67 -2.25 11.70
N VAL A 254 2.68 -1.49 11.28
CA VAL A 254 1.29 -1.57 11.75
C VAL A 254 0.46 -2.39 10.78
N CYS A 255 -0.40 -3.27 11.28
CA CYS A 255 -1.41 -3.96 10.48
C CYS A 255 -2.82 -3.40 10.74
N PHE A 256 -3.80 -3.79 9.92
CA PHE A 256 -5.18 -3.31 10.09
C PHE A 256 -5.78 -3.65 11.45
N ASP A 257 -5.43 -4.80 12.02
CA ASP A 257 -5.93 -5.19 13.34
C ASP A 257 -5.32 -4.30 14.44
N ASP A 258 -4.06 -3.87 14.26
CA ASP A 258 -3.38 -2.95 15.18
C ASP A 258 -4.03 -1.55 15.16
N ILE A 259 -4.53 -1.08 14.00
CA ILE A 259 -5.21 0.22 13.90
C ILE A 259 -6.41 0.29 14.83
N ILE A 260 -7.23 -0.75 14.85
CA ILE A 260 -8.40 -0.81 15.74
C ILE A 260 -7.93 -0.70 17.20
N HIS A 261 -6.88 -1.43 17.58
CA HIS A 261 -6.32 -1.37 18.95
C HIS A 261 -5.70 -0.03 19.30
N LEU A 262 -5.16 0.70 18.32
CA LEU A 262 -4.59 2.03 18.52
C LEU A 262 -5.67 3.11 18.64
N LEU A 263 -6.77 3.00 17.91
CA LEU A 263 -7.85 3.99 17.89
C LEU A 263 -8.86 3.78 19.04
N THR A 264 -9.14 2.54 19.43
CA THR A 264 -10.13 2.25 20.49
C THR A 264 -9.88 3.06 21.77
N PRO A 265 -8.66 3.12 22.36
CA PRO A 265 -8.42 3.91 23.55
C PRO A 265 -8.68 5.41 23.39
N LEU A 266 -8.50 5.96 22.18
CA LEU A 266 -8.81 7.36 21.90
C LEU A 266 -10.31 7.63 21.91
N PHE A 267 -11.10 6.73 21.33
CA PHE A 267 -12.57 6.83 21.37
C PHE A 267 -13.12 6.68 22.80
N ASP A 268 -12.54 5.79 23.61
CA ASP A 268 -12.94 5.62 25.00
C ASP A 268 -12.68 6.90 25.81
N ILE A 269 -11.48 7.49 25.66
CA ILE A 269 -11.13 8.74 26.34
C ILE A 269 -11.97 9.93 25.84
N ASP A 270 -12.38 9.93 24.59
CA ASP A 270 -13.26 10.98 24.07
C ASP A 270 -14.59 11.06 24.85
N HIS A 271 -15.15 9.93 25.24
CA HIS A 271 -16.32 9.88 26.10
C HIS A 271 -16.02 10.43 27.51
N GLU A 272 -14.86 10.11 28.08
CA GLU A 272 -14.44 10.65 29.40
C GLU A 272 -14.29 12.17 29.34
N VAL A 273 -13.66 12.69 28.25
CA VAL A 273 -13.52 14.14 28.04
C VAL A 273 -14.88 14.83 28.02
N LEU A 274 -15.85 14.29 27.28
CA LEU A 274 -17.19 14.87 27.21
C LEU A 274 -17.87 14.90 28.61
N PHE A 275 -17.71 13.84 29.35
CA PHE A 275 -18.26 13.78 30.72
C PHE A 275 -17.60 14.80 31.65
N GLU A 276 -16.28 14.88 31.67
CA GLU A 276 -15.54 15.85 32.50
C GLU A 276 -15.82 17.31 32.10
N LEU A 277 -15.97 17.58 30.79
CA LEU A 277 -16.38 18.90 30.30
C LEU A 277 -17.78 19.28 30.78
N ALA A 278 -18.73 18.37 30.75
CA ALA A 278 -20.08 18.59 31.25
C ALA A 278 -20.07 18.87 32.77
N GLU A 279 -19.23 18.17 33.53
CA GLU A 279 -19.03 18.45 34.97
C GLU A 279 -18.38 19.82 35.21
N PHE A 280 -17.36 20.17 34.42
CA PHE A 280 -16.69 21.46 34.52
C PHE A 280 -17.66 22.61 34.21
N GLU A 281 -18.47 22.50 33.16
CA GLU A 281 -19.52 23.45 32.80
C GLU A 281 -20.51 23.64 33.94
N ARG A 282 -20.91 22.58 34.61
CA ARG A 282 -21.84 22.64 35.74
C ARG A 282 -21.25 23.37 36.96
N LYS A 283 -19.91 23.27 37.16
CA LYS A 283 -19.21 23.85 38.32
C LYS A 283 -18.74 25.31 38.09
N SER A 284 -18.62 25.75 36.84
CA SER A 284 -18.12 27.07 36.48
C SER A 284 -19.24 28.11 36.55
N GLU A 285 -18.96 29.30 37.07
CA GLU A 285 -19.90 30.42 37.17
C GLU A 285 -19.99 31.26 35.86
N ASP A 286 -18.94 31.22 35.01
CA ASP A 286 -18.89 31.98 33.78
C ASP A 286 -19.46 31.20 32.59
N LYS A 287 -20.71 31.52 32.23
CA LYS A 287 -21.43 30.85 31.14
C LYS A 287 -20.89 31.18 29.76
N SER A 288 -20.30 32.36 29.52
CA SER A 288 -19.79 32.75 28.19
C SER A 288 -18.51 32.00 27.87
N TYR A 289 -17.63 31.85 28.81
CA TYR A 289 -16.39 31.05 28.68
C TYR A 289 -16.69 29.56 28.41
N LYS A 290 -17.70 29.02 29.07
CA LYS A 290 -18.13 27.63 28.89
C LYS A 290 -18.56 27.32 27.44
N LEU A 291 -19.43 28.20 26.88
CA LEU A 291 -20.00 27.97 25.56
C LEU A 291 -18.90 27.94 24.48
N THR A 292 -18.01 28.94 24.48
CA THR A 292 -16.93 29.08 23.55
C THR A 292 -15.96 27.86 23.55
N THR A 293 -15.66 27.34 24.74
CA THR A 293 -14.69 26.24 24.87
C THR A 293 -15.29 24.92 24.46
N LYS A 294 -16.56 24.68 24.73
CA LYS A 294 -17.27 23.49 24.30
C LYS A 294 -17.41 23.44 22.78
N GLU A 295 -17.82 24.55 22.19
CA GLU A 295 -17.92 24.67 20.72
C GLU A 295 -16.57 24.43 20.04
N ALA A 296 -15.49 25.02 20.55
CA ALA A 296 -14.14 24.83 20.03
C ALA A 296 -13.67 23.36 20.12
N TYR A 297 -14.02 22.68 21.22
CA TYR A 297 -13.71 21.25 21.36
C TYR A 297 -14.53 20.39 20.38
N GLU A 298 -15.83 20.63 20.27
CA GLU A 298 -16.70 19.90 19.36
C GLU A 298 -16.28 20.10 17.90
N GLU A 299 -15.86 21.30 17.51
CA GLU A 299 -15.32 21.59 16.17
C GLU A 299 -13.99 20.87 15.92
N ALA A 300 -13.07 20.90 16.87
CA ALA A 300 -11.80 20.19 16.79
C ALA A 300 -12.01 18.66 16.73
N ARG A 301 -12.97 18.14 17.51
CA ARG A 301 -13.36 16.74 17.49
C ARG A 301 -13.94 16.33 16.14
N ALA A 302 -14.85 17.13 15.58
CA ALA A 302 -15.44 16.85 14.27
C ALA A 302 -14.36 16.82 13.17
N SER A 303 -13.39 17.73 13.21
CA SER A 303 -12.25 17.75 12.30
C SER A 303 -11.36 16.52 12.45
N MET A 304 -11.17 16.03 13.68
CA MET A 304 -10.40 14.82 13.95
C MET A 304 -11.08 13.56 13.37
N TYR A 305 -12.40 13.44 13.48
CA TYR A 305 -13.15 12.31 12.90
C TYR A 305 -13.20 12.36 11.37
N ALA A 306 -13.28 13.56 10.79
CA ALA A 306 -13.26 13.73 9.33
C ALA A 306 -11.93 13.31 8.68
N LEU A 307 -10.82 13.24 9.43
CA LEU A 307 -9.55 12.70 8.97
C LEU A 307 -9.52 11.16 8.93
N GLY A 308 -10.48 10.50 9.56
CA GLY A 308 -10.57 9.03 9.65
C GLY A 308 -11.53 8.38 8.64
N ASP A 309 -12.36 9.18 7.97
CA ASP A 309 -13.28 8.75 6.90
C ASP A 309 -12.57 8.81 5.52
#